data_105b9957964ab64828d87024a3d552e9
#
_entry.id   105b9957964ab64828d87024a3d552e9
#
_cell.length_a   1.000
_cell.length_b   1.000
_cell.length_c   1.000
_cell.angle_alpha   90.00
_cell.angle_beta   90.00
_cell.angle_gamma   90.00
#
_symmetry.space_group_name_H-M   'P 1'
#
loop_
_entity.id
_entity.type
_entity.pdbx_description
1 polymer ?
#
loop_
_entity_poly.entity_id
_entity_poly.type
_entity_poly.pdbx_seq_one_letter_code
_entity_poly.pdbx_strand_id
1 'polypeptide(L)'
;DAKLFKPRNSLGNTGGQFYIAKNPTYGAVFTYHLSDVPSTSKSKRMRSERILNKDMKDIPFPGYEALAAEMEEKSASIILTIKDSDGNHIRNIKKTASKGSGKIAWNLRHKSYYPVRAGRSQSSWYYNPSGPYVTPGEYHAELFMEKDGTVEKLDGPISFNVKPLRKGTLQGSSYDEYNSFRTKLSSLYIDTVSYTHLRAHETIA
;
A
#
# COMPACT_ATOMS: atom_id res chain seq x y z
N ASP A 1 -10.47 4.72 -18.44
CA ASP A 1 -11.34 4.64 -17.26
C ASP A 1 -10.74 3.72 -16.22
N ALA A 2 -10.71 4.17 -14.98
CA ALA A 2 -10.36 3.38 -13.82
C ALA A 2 -11.59 3.22 -12.93
N LYS A 3 -11.75 2.05 -12.29
CA LYS A 3 -12.87 1.77 -11.41
C LYS A 3 -12.43 1.00 -10.19
N LEU A 4 -12.83 1.48 -9.01
CA LEU A 4 -12.61 0.84 -7.73
C LEU A 4 -13.91 0.16 -7.27
N PHE A 5 -13.81 -1.10 -6.83
CA PHE A 5 -14.96 -1.87 -6.39
C PHE A 5 -14.94 -2.04 -4.87
N LYS A 6 -16.14 -2.03 -4.26
CA LYS A 6 -16.32 -2.24 -2.82
C LYS A 6 -15.69 -3.57 -2.39
N PRO A 7 -14.97 -3.61 -1.25
CA PRO A 7 -14.40 -4.85 -0.74
C PRO A 7 -15.48 -5.87 -0.37
N ARG A 8 -15.19 -7.15 -0.63
CA ARG A 8 -16.06 -8.26 -0.18
C ARG A 8 -15.71 -8.68 1.24
N ASN A 9 -16.68 -9.25 1.93
CA ASN A 9 -16.42 -9.90 3.21
C ASN A 9 -15.44 -11.06 3.00
N SER A 10 -14.39 -11.14 3.82
CA SER A 10 -13.48 -12.30 3.82
C SER A 10 -14.04 -13.38 4.73
N LEU A 11 -14.11 -14.61 4.23
CA LEU A 11 -14.44 -15.80 5.00
C LEU A 11 -13.16 -16.42 5.56
N GLY A 12 -13.28 -17.08 6.71
CA GLY A 12 -12.18 -17.82 7.30
C GLY A 12 -11.78 -19.07 6.48
N ASN A 13 -10.67 -19.68 6.84
CA ASN A 13 -10.13 -20.86 6.18
C ASN A 13 -10.97 -22.11 6.43
N THR A 14 -11.28 -22.86 5.37
CA THR A 14 -11.90 -24.18 5.40
C THR A 14 -11.03 -25.18 4.62
N GLY A 15 -9.81 -25.46 5.10
CA GLY A 15 -8.89 -26.39 4.45
C GLY A 15 -9.13 -27.85 4.85
N GLY A 16 -8.98 -28.79 3.90
CA GLY A 16 -9.01 -30.25 4.12
C GLY A 16 -7.61 -30.87 4.08
N GLN A 17 -7.48 -32.12 4.47
CA GLN A 17 -6.18 -32.84 4.57
C GLN A 17 -5.46 -33.06 3.23
N PHE A 18 -6.18 -33.14 2.11
CA PHE A 18 -5.62 -33.50 0.80
C PHE A 18 -5.47 -32.32 -0.17
N TYR A 19 -6.22 -31.27 -0.01
CA TYR A 19 -6.13 -30.04 -0.80
C TYR A 19 -6.18 -28.83 0.11
N ILE A 20 -5.06 -28.14 0.21
CA ILE A 20 -4.97 -26.90 0.98
C ILE A 20 -5.12 -25.72 0.02
N ALA A 21 -6.32 -25.16 -0.04
CA ALA A 21 -6.52 -23.87 -0.70
C ALA A 21 -5.79 -22.76 0.08
N LYS A 22 -5.17 -21.82 -0.65
CA LYS A 22 -4.60 -20.64 0.00
C LYS A 22 -5.69 -19.85 0.69
N ASN A 23 -5.43 -19.44 1.93
CA ASN A 23 -6.33 -18.57 2.65
C ASN A 23 -6.64 -17.32 1.82
N PRO A 24 -7.88 -16.82 1.82
CA PRO A 24 -8.17 -15.51 1.25
C PRO A 24 -7.32 -14.46 1.97
N THR A 25 -6.91 -13.45 1.22
CA THR A 25 -6.10 -12.35 1.76
C THR A 25 -6.87 -11.68 2.91
N TYR A 26 -6.25 -11.61 4.08
CA TYR A 26 -6.84 -10.99 5.25
C TYR A 26 -7.06 -9.49 5.05
N GLY A 27 -8.22 -8.99 5.50
CA GLY A 27 -8.57 -7.58 5.51
C GLY A 27 -9.56 -7.17 4.42
N ALA A 28 -9.56 -5.89 4.07
CA ALA A 28 -10.40 -5.35 3.02
C ALA A 28 -9.69 -5.50 1.67
N VAL A 29 -10.26 -6.28 0.76
CA VAL A 29 -9.71 -6.51 -0.58
C VAL A 29 -10.48 -5.67 -1.60
N PHE A 30 -9.79 -4.71 -2.19
CA PHE A 30 -10.32 -3.85 -3.24
C PHE A 30 -9.93 -4.42 -4.60
N THR A 31 -10.91 -4.58 -5.47
CA THR A 31 -10.69 -4.92 -6.87
C THR A 31 -10.78 -3.63 -7.69
N TYR A 32 -9.84 -3.41 -8.57
CA TYR A 32 -9.83 -2.28 -9.49
C TYR A 32 -9.65 -2.76 -10.91
N HIS A 33 -10.00 -1.90 -11.86
CA HIS A 33 -9.74 -2.11 -13.29
C HIS A 33 -9.10 -0.86 -13.87
N LEU A 34 -7.99 -1.03 -14.60
CA LEU A 34 -7.32 0.04 -15.33
C LEU A 34 -7.41 -0.26 -16.82
N SER A 35 -8.09 0.58 -17.56
CA SER A 35 -8.22 0.44 -19.02
C SER A 35 -6.90 0.70 -19.73
N ASP A 36 -6.07 1.60 -19.20
CA ASP A 36 -4.72 1.85 -19.70
C ASP A 36 -3.76 2.23 -18.59
N VAL A 37 -2.47 2.03 -18.83
CA VAL A 37 -1.37 2.38 -17.94
C VAL A 37 -0.23 2.93 -18.77
N PRO A 38 0.32 4.09 -18.40
CA PRO A 38 1.48 4.64 -19.09
C PRO A 38 2.65 3.66 -19.09
N SER A 39 3.11 3.27 -20.28
CA SER A 39 4.25 2.38 -20.43
C SER A 39 5.57 3.15 -20.37
N THR A 40 6.58 2.56 -19.73
CA THR A 40 7.93 3.12 -19.67
C THR A 40 8.62 3.06 -21.03
N SER A 41 9.62 3.92 -21.24
CA SER A 41 10.47 3.94 -22.44
C SER A 41 11.13 2.59 -22.66
N LYS A 42 11.66 1.98 -21.58
CA LYS A 42 12.19 0.62 -21.59
C LYS A 42 11.17 -0.42 -22.11
N SER A 43 9.93 -0.34 -21.61
CA SER A 43 8.87 -1.28 -22.02
C SER A 43 8.50 -1.12 -23.50
N LYS A 44 8.47 0.14 -23.99
CA LYS A 44 8.22 0.43 -25.40
C LYS A 44 9.34 -0.11 -26.28
N ARG A 45 10.60 0.15 -25.91
CA ARG A 45 11.78 -0.36 -26.63
C ARG A 45 11.79 -1.89 -26.68
N MET A 46 11.64 -2.56 -25.55
CA MET A 46 11.62 -4.04 -25.50
C MET A 46 10.47 -4.62 -26.35
N ARG A 47 9.35 -3.92 -26.48
CA ARG A 47 8.26 -4.35 -27.34
C ARG A 47 8.61 -4.23 -28.82
N SER A 48 9.26 -3.13 -29.26
CA SER A 48 9.72 -2.94 -30.63
C SER A 48 10.83 -3.92 -30.99
N GLU A 49 11.81 -4.13 -30.09
CA GLU A 49 12.89 -5.14 -30.27
C GLU A 49 12.33 -6.55 -30.44
N ARG A 50 11.29 -6.91 -29.67
CA ARG A 50 10.63 -8.21 -29.82
C ARG A 50 9.99 -8.40 -31.19
N ILE A 51 9.43 -7.33 -31.77
CA ILE A 51 8.85 -7.36 -33.11
C ILE A 51 9.96 -7.52 -34.15
N LEU A 52 11.04 -6.74 -34.05
CA LEU A 52 12.19 -6.84 -34.97
C LEU A 52 12.82 -8.23 -34.93
N ASN A 53 13.02 -8.77 -33.70
CA ASN A 53 13.55 -10.13 -33.53
C ASN A 53 12.65 -11.22 -34.15
N LYS A 54 11.32 -11.05 -34.04
CA LYS A 54 10.36 -11.97 -34.67
C LYS A 54 10.44 -11.92 -36.20
N ASP A 55 10.69 -10.73 -36.75
CA ASP A 55 10.86 -10.48 -38.18
C ASP A 55 12.27 -10.79 -38.66
N MET A 56 13.17 -11.35 -37.82
CA MET A 56 14.59 -11.62 -38.08
C MET A 56 15.35 -10.40 -38.62
N LYS A 57 14.99 -9.20 -38.11
CA LYS A 57 15.68 -7.96 -38.44
C LYS A 57 16.66 -7.57 -37.34
N ASP A 58 17.69 -6.83 -37.74
CA ASP A 58 18.69 -6.32 -36.80
C ASP A 58 18.05 -5.39 -35.76
N ILE A 59 18.48 -5.55 -34.51
CA ILE A 59 18.04 -4.72 -33.38
C ILE A 59 19.07 -3.61 -33.21
N PRO A 60 18.70 -2.34 -33.47
CA PRO A 60 19.63 -1.22 -33.30
C PRO A 60 19.93 -0.98 -31.83
N PHE A 61 21.20 -0.68 -31.53
CA PHE A 61 21.59 -0.29 -30.18
C PHE A 61 20.99 1.10 -29.83
N PRO A 62 20.27 1.23 -28.70
CA PRO A 62 19.54 2.44 -28.37
C PRO A 62 20.42 3.64 -27.94
N GLY A 63 21.69 3.39 -27.67
CA GLY A 63 22.63 4.36 -27.13
C GLY A 63 22.68 4.36 -25.60
N TYR A 64 23.85 4.73 -25.06
CA TYR A 64 24.08 4.73 -23.60
C TYR A 64 23.22 5.76 -22.86
N GLU A 65 23.00 6.94 -23.44
CA GLU A 65 22.18 8.00 -22.86
C GLU A 65 20.70 7.56 -22.70
N ALA A 66 20.14 6.91 -23.74
CA ALA A 66 18.79 6.38 -23.70
C ALA A 66 18.66 5.28 -22.64
N LEU A 67 19.65 4.40 -22.50
CA LEU A 67 19.66 3.35 -21.48
C LEU A 67 19.76 3.95 -20.07
N ALA A 68 20.57 5.00 -19.86
CA ALA A 68 20.65 5.69 -18.59
C ALA A 68 19.33 6.34 -18.21
N ALA A 69 18.67 7.04 -19.14
CA ALA A 69 17.35 7.62 -18.92
C ALA A 69 16.27 6.54 -18.58
N GLU A 70 16.33 5.38 -19.24
CA GLU A 70 15.44 4.24 -18.92
C GLU A 70 15.66 3.67 -17.51
N MET A 71 16.89 3.73 -16.98
CA MET A 71 17.19 3.27 -15.63
C MET A 71 16.63 4.21 -14.54
N GLU A 72 16.53 5.49 -14.84
CA GLU A 72 15.98 6.51 -13.94
C GLU A 72 14.43 6.55 -13.99
N GLU A 73 13.85 6.14 -15.12
CA GLU A 73 12.40 6.17 -15.33
C GLU A 73 11.67 5.21 -14.36
N LYS A 74 10.74 5.76 -13.58
CA LYS A 74 9.90 4.98 -12.67
C LYS A 74 8.63 4.51 -13.36
N SER A 75 8.31 3.23 -13.17
CA SER A 75 7.01 2.69 -13.62
C SER A 75 5.86 3.35 -12.87
N ALA A 76 4.74 3.58 -13.58
CA ALA A 76 3.53 4.08 -12.96
C ALA A 76 3.10 3.19 -11.78
N SER A 77 2.61 3.81 -10.73
CA SER A 77 2.15 3.14 -9.51
C SER A 77 0.72 3.56 -9.20
N ILE A 78 -0.06 2.65 -8.65
CA ILE A 78 -1.36 2.96 -8.05
C ILE A 78 -1.20 3.09 -6.55
N ILE A 79 -1.94 4.02 -5.97
CA ILE A 79 -1.98 4.30 -4.54
C ILE A 79 -3.42 4.19 -4.09
N LEU A 80 -3.69 3.25 -3.19
CA LEU A 80 -4.96 3.16 -2.49
C LEU A 80 -4.83 3.93 -1.18
N THR A 81 -5.56 5.02 -1.05
CA THR A 81 -5.62 5.86 0.15
C THR A 81 -6.85 5.49 0.97
N ILE A 82 -6.65 5.15 2.23
CA ILE A 82 -7.71 4.86 3.19
C ILE A 82 -7.84 6.04 4.15
N LYS A 83 -9.07 6.49 4.36
CA LYS A 83 -9.46 7.55 5.29
C LYS A 83 -10.54 7.04 6.24
N ASP A 84 -10.67 7.64 7.41
CA ASP A 84 -11.81 7.41 8.31
C ASP A 84 -13.05 8.24 7.90
N SER A 85 -14.13 8.14 8.68
CA SER A 85 -15.36 8.90 8.49
C SER A 85 -15.15 10.42 8.53
N ASP A 86 -14.17 10.87 9.29
CA ASP A 86 -13.84 12.29 9.48
C ASP A 86 -12.89 12.82 8.41
N GLY A 87 -12.48 11.97 7.46
CA GLY A 87 -11.55 12.29 6.39
C GLY A 87 -10.08 12.23 6.78
N ASN A 88 -9.75 11.81 8.02
CA ASN A 88 -8.36 11.67 8.43
C ASN A 88 -7.69 10.51 7.69
N HIS A 89 -6.44 10.75 7.28
CA HIS A 89 -5.66 9.77 6.57
C HIS A 89 -5.20 8.61 7.47
N ILE A 90 -5.56 7.38 7.12
CA ILE A 90 -5.21 6.16 7.85
C ILE A 90 -3.97 5.50 7.24
N ARG A 91 -4.00 5.22 5.93
CA ARG A 91 -2.91 4.52 5.26
C ARG A 91 -2.93 4.71 3.74
N ASN A 92 -1.74 4.75 3.15
CA ASN A 92 -1.53 4.59 1.72
C ASN A 92 -0.92 3.21 1.43
N ILE A 93 -1.44 2.55 0.41
CA ILE A 93 -0.93 1.26 -0.07
C ILE A 93 -0.54 1.45 -1.53
N LYS A 94 0.76 1.38 -1.80
CA LYS A 94 1.33 1.57 -3.14
C LYS A 94 1.60 0.22 -3.80
N LYS A 95 1.24 0.11 -5.08
CA LYS A 95 1.49 -1.05 -5.92
C LYS A 95 1.82 -0.59 -7.35
N THR A 96 2.69 -1.30 -8.05
CA THR A 96 2.95 -1.02 -9.46
C THR A 96 1.67 -1.16 -10.27
N ALA A 97 1.40 -0.17 -11.13
CA ALA A 97 0.23 -0.19 -12.00
C ALA A 97 0.37 -1.26 -13.09
N SER A 98 -0.70 -1.99 -13.34
CA SER A 98 -0.79 -2.93 -14.46
C SER A 98 -2.15 -2.80 -15.15
N LYS A 99 -2.16 -2.85 -16.47
CA LYS A 99 -3.41 -2.81 -17.27
C LYS A 99 -4.29 -4.00 -16.95
N GLY A 100 -5.59 -3.78 -16.93
CA GLY A 100 -6.61 -4.78 -16.63
C GLY A 100 -7.04 -4.79 -15.17
N SER A 101 -7.58 -5.91 -14.72
CA SER A 101 -8.11 -6.06 -13.37
C SER A 101 -7.03 -6.45 -12.38
N GLY A 102 -7.02 -5.81 -11.22
CA GLY A 102 -6.09 -6.08 -10.14
C GLY A 102 -6.76 -6.05 -8.77
N LYS A 103 -6.01 -6.46 -7.75
CA LYS A 103 -6.48 -6.44 -6.37
C LYS A 103 -5.43 -5.78 -5.47
N ILE A 104 -5.90 -4.97 -4.53
CA ILE A 104 -5.11 -4.41 -3.42
C ILE A 104 -5.80 -4.80 -2.12
N ALA A 105 -5.04 -5.33 -1.17
CA ALA A 105 -5.54 -5.70 0.13
C ALA A 105 -5.03 -4.73 1.21
N TRP A 106 -5.93 -4.26 2.04
CA TRP A 106 -5.61 -3.51 3.24
C TRP A 106 -5.80 -4.41 4.46
N ASN A 107 -4.78 -4.56 5.25
CA ASN A 107 -4.76 -5.43 6.44
C ASN A 107 -5.44 -4.81 7.68
N LEU A 108 -6.29 -3.81 7.51
CA LEU A 108 -7.02 -3.11 8.57
C LEU A 108 -6.12 -2.49 9.64
N ARG A 109 -4.92 -2.05 9.26
CA ARG A 109 -3.97 -1.43 10.18
C ARG A 109 -3.64 -0.01 9.75
N HIS A 110 -3.37 0.83 10.73
CA HIS A 110 -2.81 2.16 10.52
C HIS A 110 -1.41 2.08 9.90
N LYS A 111 -0.91 3.22 9.43
CA LYS A 111 0.52 3.37 9.13
C LYS A 111 1.33 3.08 10.39
N SER A 112 2.55 2.58 10.21
CA SER A 112 3.50 2.45 11.30
C SER A 112 3.89 3.84 11.82
N TYR A 113 3.94 3.99 13.13
CA TYR A 113 4.51 5.17 13.78
C TYR A 113 5.97 4.96 14.20
N TYR A 114 6.51 3.76 13.97
CA TYR A 114 7.93 3.53 14.17
C TYR A 114 8.74 4.26 13.10
N PRO A 115 9.78 5.00 13.46
CA PRO A 115 10.65 5.67 12.50
C PRO A 115 11.37 4.65 11.64
N VAL A 116 11.60 5.01 10.39
CA VAL A 116 12.44 4.23 9.48
C VAL A 116 13.89 4.32 9.97
N ARG A 117 14.49 3.21 10.34
CA ARG A 117 15.90 3.14 10.74
C ARG A 117 16.75 2.77 9.54
N ALA A 118 17.66 3.68 9.15
CA ALA A 118 18.66 3.38 8.13
C ALA A 118 19.61 2.27 8.61
N GLY A 119 19.98 1.35 7.72
CA GLY A 119 21.01 0.34 7.97
C GLY A 119 20.58 -0.91 8.76
N ARG A 120 19.33 -1.06 9.17
CA ARG A 120 18.84 -2.31 9.74
C ARG A 120 18.05 -3.11 8.70
N SER A 121 18.45 -4.36 8.51
CA SER A 121 17.64 -5.32 7.77
C SER A 121 16.24 -5.39 8.37
N GLN A 122 15.21 -5.22 7.55
CA GLN A 122 13.80 -5.38 7.93
C GLN A 122 13.42 -6.84 8.24
N SER A 123 14.39 -7.74 8.22
CA SER A 123 14.26 -9.19 8.41
C SER A 123 14.09 -9.63 9.87
N SER A 124 14.08 -8.71 10.84
CA SER A 124 13.81 -9.10 12.22
C SER A 124 12.32 -9.43 12.39
N TRP A 125 12.02 -10.65 12.80
CA TRP A 125 10.65 -11.09 13.10
C TRP A 125 9.97 -10.27 14.22
N TYR A 126 10.74 -9.49 14.97
CA TYR A 126 10.23 -8.49 15.94
C TYR A 126 9.84 -7.16 15.28
N TYR A 127 10.27 -6.92 14.02
CA TYR A 127 9.94 -5.67 13.35
C TYR A 127 8.61 -5.82 12.61
N ASN A 128 7.55 -5.32 13.21
CA ASN A 128 6.26 -5.21 12.54
C ASN A 128 6.11 -3.77 11.98
N PRO A 129 6.30 -3.56 10.67
CA PRO A 129 6.18 -2.25 10.05
C PRO A 129 4.73 -1.75 9.96
N SER A 130 3.79 -2.53 10.47
CA SER A 130 2.38 -2.19 10.50
C SER A 130 2.01 -1.53 11.82
N GLY A 131 1.20 -0.48 11.73
CA GLY A 131 0.59 0.13 12.91
C GLY A 131 -0.45 -0.78 13.56
N PRO A 132 -1.12 -0.32 14.62
CA PRO A 132 -2.20 -1.04 15.28
C PRO A 132 -3.40 -1.23 14.36
N TYR A 133 -4.29 -2.15 14.71
CA TYR A 133 -5.57 -2.33 14.02
C TYR A 133 -6.44 -1.08 14.15
N VAL A 134 -7.21 -0.81 13.12
CA VAL A 134 -8.23 0.22 13.16
C VAL A 134 -9.42 -0.21 13.99
N THR A 135 -10.16 0.74 14.53
CA THR A 135 -11.42 0.50 15.25
C THR A 135 -12.54 0.17 14.28
N PRO A 136 -13.57 -0.60 14.71
CA PRO A 136 -14.78 -0.75 13.92
C PRO A 136 -15.43 0.60 13.61
N GLY A 137 -15.89 0.76 12.38
CA GLY A 137 -16.45 2.01 11.89
C GLY A 137 -16.51 2.09 10.38
N GLU A 138 -16.93 3.25 9.87
CA GLU A 138 -16.96 3.55 8.44
C GLU A 138 -15.62 4.10 7.99
N TYR A 139 -15.20 3.67 6.80
CA TYR A 139 -13.96 4.08 6.14
C TYR A 139 -14.21 4.37 4.68
N HIS A 140 -13.36 5.21 4.11
CA HIS A 140 -13.40 5.61 2.70
C HIS A 140 -12.11 5.22 2.01
N ALA A 141 -12.23 4.72 0.79
CA ALA A 141 -11.10 4.34 -0.05
C ALA A 141 -11.10 5.18 -1.33
N GLU A 142 -9.94 5.72 -1.69
CA GLU A 142 -9.71 6.47 -2.92
C GLU A 142 -8.53 5.86 -3.68
N LEU A 143 -8.63 5.80 -5.00
CA LEU A 143 -7.60 5.27 -5.88
C LEU A 143 -6.93 6.40 -6.64
N PHE A 144 -5.60 6.42 -6.60
CA PHE A 144 -4.77 7.38 -7.33
C PHE A 144 -3.75 6.64 -8.20
N MET A 145 -3.30 7.30 -9.25
CA MET A 145 -2.14 6.91 -10.05
C MET A 145 -1.01 7.91 -9.83
N GLU A 146 0.19 7.40 -9.63
CA GLU A 146 1.40 8.19 -9.55
C GLU A 146 2.31 7.82 -10.71
N LYS A 147 2.72 8.84 -11.48
CA LYS A 147 3.72 8.72 -12.52
C LYS A 147 4.61 9.97 -12.53
N ASP A 148 5.91 9.78 -12.57
CA ASP A 148 6.91 10.86 -12.67
C ASP A 148 6.70 12.00 -11.65
N GLY A 149 6.30 11.65 -10.41
CA GLY A 149 6.03 12.60 -9.33
C GLY A 149 4.65 13.27 -9.40
N THR A 150 3.88 13.06 -10.45
CA THR A 150 2.50 13.56 -10.56
C THR A 150 1.52 12.51 -10.03
N VAL A 151 0.60 12.95 -9.16
CA VAL A 151 -0.43 12.09 -8.57
C VAL A 151 -1.79 12.55 -9.09
N GLU A 152 -2.51 11.64 -9.74
CA GLU A 152 -3.84 11.86 -10.30
C GLU A 152 -4.85 10.96 -9.60
N LYS A 153 -6.01 11.52 -9.22
CA LYS A 153 -7.12 10.74 -8.66
C LYS A 153 -7.85 10.00 -9.78
N LEU A 154 -7.96 8.69 -9.65
CA LEU A 154 -8.64 7.84 -10.62
C LEU A 154 -10.09 7.60 -10.27
N ASP A 155 -10.39 7.25 -8.99
CA ASP A 155 -11.73 6.89 -8.55
C ASP A 155 -11.91 7.04 -7.03
N GLY A 156 -13.15 7.08 -6.57
CA GLY A 156 -13.54 7.16 -5.16
C GLY A 156 -14.08 8.56 -4.76
N PRO A 157 -14.45 8.78 -3.50
CA PRO A 157 -14.36 7.83 -2.39
C PRO A 157 -15.40 6.72 -2.44
N ILE A 158 -15.01 5.50 -2.02
CA ILE A 158 -15.91 4.37 -1.81
C ILE A 158 -16.00 4.08 -0.32
N SER A 159 -17.22 4.16 0.22
CA SER A 159 -17.47 3.84 1.64
C SER A 159 -17.55 2.35 1.87
N PHE A 160 -17.00 1.91 3.00
CA PHE A 160 -17.13 0.54 3.49
C PHE A 160 -17.03 0.50 5.01
N ASN A 161 -17.59 -0.56 5.63
CA ASN A 161 -17.63 -0.70 7.08
C ASN A 161 -16.68 -1.80 7.56
N VAL A 162 -15.89 -1.49 8.59
CA VAL A 162 -15.12 -2.44 9.37
C VAL A 162 -15.96 -2.84 10.58
N LYS A 163 -16.17 -4.16 10.77
CA LYS A 163 -16.98 -4.71 11.85
C LYS A 163 -16.15 -5.67 12.71
N PRO A 164 -16.37 -5.72 14.02
CA PRO A 164 -15.74 -6.73 14.86
C PRO A 164 -16.27 -8.12 14.49
N LEU A 165 -15.40 -9.11 14.42
CA LEU A 165 -15.78 -10.49 14.15
C LEU A 165 -16.62 -11.08 15.30
N ARG A 166 -16.29 -10.70 16.53
CA ARG A 166 -16.99 -11.17 17.74
C ARG A 166 -17.12 -10.01 18.72
N LYS A 167 -18.20 -9.99 19.47
CA LYS A 167 -18.31 -9.15 20.65
C LYS A 167 -17.43 -9.73 21.75
N GLY A 168 -16.68 -8.91 22.46
CA GLY A 168 -15.94 -9.31 23.65
C GLY A 168 -16.91 -9.83 24.72
N THR A 169 -16.53 -10.86 25.45
CA THR A 169 -17.31 -11.39 26.59
C THR A 169 -17.07 -10.58 27.85
N LEU A 170 -15.92 -9.89 27.93
CA LEU A 170 -15.58 -9.01 29.05
C LEU A 170 -15.92 -7.56 28.67
N GLN A 171 -16.43 -6.82 29.66
CA GLN A 171 -16.64 -5.39 29.52
C GLN A 171 -15.27 -4.70 29.47
N GLY A 172 -15.03 -3.95 28.39
CA GLY A 172 -13.80 -3.17 28.17
C GLY A 172 -14.12 -1.72 27.88
N SER A 173 -13.06 -0.93 27.69
CA SER A 173 -13.17 0.45 27.21
C SER A 173 -13.89 0.54 25.86
N SER A 174 -14.56 1.67 25.63
CA SER A 174 -15.16 1.94 24.33
C SER A 174 -14.10 2.06 23.22
N TYR A 175 -14.51 1.86 21.98
CA TYR A 175 -13.59 2.02 20.83
C TYR A 175 -13.06 3.46 20.74
N ASP A 176 -13.84 4.46 21.13
CA ASP A 176 -13.45 5.88 21.10
C ASP A 176 -12.41 6.18 22.18
N GLU A 177 -12.59 5.68 23.40
CA GLU A 177 -11.59 5.80 24.46
C GLU A 177 -10.28 5.12 24.06
N TYR A 178 -10.35 3.90 23.51
CA TYR A 178 -9.18 3.17 23.03
C TYR A 178 -8.46 3.93 21.91
N ASN A 179 -9.20 4.51 20.95
CA ASN A 179 -8.64 5.26 19.85
C ASN A 179 -7.98 6.57 20.33
N SER A 180 -8.61 7.28 21.25
CA SER A 180 -8.07 8.50 21.87
C SER A 180 -6.79 8.22 22.63
N PHE A 181 -6.77 7.17 23.45
CA PHE A 181 -5.56 6.73 24.17
C PHE A 181 -4.42 6.38 23.21
N ARG A 182 -4.72 5.61 22.18
CA ARG A 182 -3.75 5.18 21.18
C ARG A 182 -3.15 6.35 20.40
N THR A 183 -3.97 7.34 20.03
CA THR A 183 -3.51 8.54 19.33
C THR A 183 -2.54 9.34 20.19
N LYS A 184 -2.86 9.54 21.48
CA LYS A 184 -1.98 10.19 22.44
C LYS A 184 -0.66 9.42 22.62
N LEU A 185 -0.73 8.09 22.73
CA LEU A 185 0.46 7.24 22.86
C LEU A 185 1.36 7.31 21.61
N SER A 186 0.76 7.31 20.41
CA SER A 186 1.51 7.42 19.16
C SER A 186 2.23 8.77 19.03
N SER A 187 1.56 9.86 19.41
CA SER A 187 2.17 11.20 19.43
C SER A 187 3.35 11.25 20.39
N LEU A 188 3.16 10.80 21.63
CA LEU A 188 4.21 10.77 22.63
C LEU A 188 5.43 9.93 22.18
N TYR A 189 5.17 8.80 21.52
CA TYR A 189 6.25 7.95 21.00
C TYR A 189 7.05 8.66 19.89
N ILE A 190 6.38 9.33 18.95
CA ILE A 190 7.04 10.09 17.90
C ILE A 190 7.88 11.22 18.49
N ASP A 191 7.35 11.95 19.45
CA ASP A 191 8.04 13.06 20.13
C ASP A 191 9.28 12.56 20.86
N THR A 192 9.17 11.44 21.59
CA THR A 192 10.30 10.83 22.33
C THR A 192 11.41 10.37 21.38
N VAL A 193 11.06 9.75 20.24
CA VAL A 193 12.05 9.31 19.25
C VAL A 193 12.74 10.51 18.60
N SER A 194 12.00 11.55 18.25
CA SER A 194 12.55 12.78 17.70
C SER A 194 13.52 13.44 18.67
N TYR A 195 13.19 13.52 19.95
CA TYR A 195 14.03 14.08 20.98
C TYR A 195 15.33 13.29 21.18
N THR A 196 15.26 11.96 21.20
CA THR A 196 16.45 11.11 21.33
C THR A 196 17.39 11.22 20.14
N HIS A 197 16.86 11.39 18.92
CA HIS A 197 17.67 11.63 17.73
C HIS A 197 18.37 12.99 17.77
N LEU A 198 17.70 14.06 18.15
CA LEU A 198 18.29 15.39 18.30
C LEU A 198 19.43 15.40 19.31
N ARG A 199 19.23 14.78 20.50
CA ARG A 199 20.25 14.70 21.55
C ARG A 199 21.48 13.87 21.15
N ALA A 200 21.31 12.83 20.33
CA ALA A 200 22.42 12.04 19.83
C ALA A 200 23.31 12.84 18.86
N HIS A 201 22.78 13.83 18.17
CA HIS A 201 23.55 14.73 17.30
C HIS A 201 24.28 15.83 18.08
N GLU A 202 23.71 16.30 19.21
CA GLU A 202 24.36 17.32 20.06
C GLU A 202 25.54 16.76 20.89
N THR A 203 25.59 15.46 21.14
CA THR A 203 26.67 14.82 21.93
C THR A 203 27.89 14.43 21.10
N ILE A 204 27.87 14.63 19.78
CA ILE A 204 28.96 14.28 18.84
C ILE A 204 29.69 15.55 18.36
N ALA A 205 29.29 16.75 18.81
CA ALA A 205 29.95 18.03 18.46
C ALA A 205 31.02 18.43 19.52
#